data_33c48f9d0c8fb96a8656ec659f0f75fc
#
_entry.id   33c48f9d0c8fb96a8656ec659f0f75fc
#
_cell.length_a   1.000
_cell.length_b   1.000
_cell.length_c   1.000
_cell.angle_alpha   90.00
_cell.angle_beta   90.00
_cell.angle_gamma   90.00
#
_symmetry.space_group_name_H-M   'P 1'
#
loop_
_entity.id
_entity.type
_entity.pdbx_description
1 polymer ?
#
loop_
_entity_poly.entity_id
_entity_poly.type
_entity_poly.pdbx_seq_one_letter_code
_entity_poly.pdbx_strand_id
1 'polypeptide(L)'
;MKGSYSLIIKAPEKVEVGALGVKEFEKEYLVYNGSAFGPGGLKRVFRHFSTDKKIHWHIDYLLEKGELQAALIFPEKDLECELSDNMNDPVDGFGSSDCKCNSHLFQFESFESIFQKVSSIDSDMKVMDRDRYQKYKNGESQESKNNVLRQLPDSNTYEKSRNL
;
A
#
# COMPACT_ATOMS: atom_id res chain seq x y z
N MET A 1 6.02 12.07 -10.29
CA MET A 1 4.72 11.45 -10.59
C MET A 1 3.88 11.40 -9.33
N LYS A 2 2.68 11.92 -9.38
CA LYS A 2 1.75 11.93 -8.25
C LYS A 2 0.69 10.84 -8.42
N GLY A 3 -0.08 10.55 -7.38
CA GLY A 3 -1.14 9.56 -7.45
C GLY A 3 -1.56 9.07 -6.08
N SER A 4 -2.28 7.96 -6.08
CA SER A 4 -2.70 7.25 -4.87
C SER A 4 -2.17 5.82 -4.91
N TYR A 5 -2.22 5.14 -3.77
CA TYR A 5 -1.76 3.76 -3.70
C TYR A 5 -2.49 3.00 -2.59
N SER A 6 -2.56 1.68 -2.77
CA SER A 6 -3.02 0.75 -1.74
C SER A 6 -1.88 -0.22 -1.44
N LEU A 7 -1.48 -0.31 -0.19
CA LEU A 7 -0.48 -1.27 0.26
C LEU A 7 -1.17 -2.54 0.73
N ILE A 8 -0.72 -3.69 0.24
CA ILE A 8 -1.20 -5.00 0.69
C ILE A 8 -0.18 -5.55 1.66
N ILE A 9 -0.61 -5.77 2.91
CA ILE A 9 0.26 -6.10 4.02
C ILE A 9 -0.22 -7.39 4.67
N LYS A 10 0.70 -8.32 4.92
CA LYS A 10 0.41 -9.46 5.78
C LYS A 10 0.45 -8.97 7.23
N ALA A 11 -0.66 -9.11 7.95
CA ALA A 11 -0.83 -8.52 9.27
C ALA A 11 0.04 -9.19 10.33
N PRO A 12 0.64 -8.42 11.23
CA PRO A 12 1.16 -8.98 12.48
C PRO A 12 -0.03 -9.31 13.38
N GLU A 13 0.21 -10.06 14.46
CA GLU A 13 -0.85 -10.33 15.43
C GLU A 13 -1.35 -9.03 16.06
N LYS A 14 -0.42 -8.17 16.45
CA LYS A 14 -0.72 -6.85 17.04
C LYS A 14 0.44 -5.90 16.80
N VAL A 15 0.17 -4.59 16.93
CA VAL A 15 1.19 -3.56 16.81
C VAL A 15 0.80 -2.35 17.68
N GLU A 16 1.79 -1.72 18.29
CA GLU A 16 1.60 -0.44 18.98
C GLU A 16 1.83 0.71 17.99
N VAL A 17 0.82 1.56 17.83
CA VAL A 17 0.81 2.63 16.82
C VAL A 17 0.78 3.97 17.54
N GLY A 18 1.90 4.41 18.09
CA GLY A 18 2.03 5.71 18.73
C GLY A 18 0.86 6.04 19.65
N ALA A 19 0.27 7.21 19.47
CA ALA A 19 -0.85 7.70 20.28
C ALA A 19 -2.15 6.91 20.07
N LEU A 20 -2.27 6.13 18.99
CA LEU A 20 -3.44 5.25 18.77
C LEU A 20 -3.43 4.03 19.69
N GLY A 21 -2.30 3.72 20.33
CA GLY A 21 -2.16 2.57 21.22
C GLY A 21 -2.01 1.26 20.47
N VAL A 22 -2.30 0.16 21.15
CA VAL A 22 -2.16 -1.18 20.59
C VAL A 22 -3.36 -1.50 19.70
N LYS A 23 -3.08 -2.01 18.49
CA LYS A 23 -4.08 -2.50 17.55
C LYS A 23 -3.86 -4.00 17.35
N GLU A 24 -4.93 -4.77 17.47
CA GLU A 24 -4.94 -6.20 17.22
C GLU A 24 -5.73 -6.49 15.94
N PHE A 25 -5.33 -7.52 15.21
CA PHE A 25 -5.92 -7.84 13.91
C PHE A 25 -6.50 -9.26 13.94
N GLU A 26 -7.73 -9.40 13.45
CA GLU A 26 -8.43 -10.67 13.38
C GLU A 26 -8.25 -11.40 12.05
N LYS A 27 -7.89 -10.64 11.00
CA LYS A 27 -7.69 -11.19 9.65
C LYS A 27 -6.21 -11.15 9.26
N GLU A 28 -5.84 -12.03 8.34
CA GLU A 28 -4.43 -12.21 7.96
C GLU A 28 -3.85 -11.07 7.15
N TYR A 29 -4.68 -10.28 6.48
CA TYR A 29 -4.23 -9.24 5.56
C TYR A 29 -4.82 -7.89 5.90
N LEU A 30 -4.07 -6.86 5.57
CA LEU A 30 -4.48 -5.48 5.71
C LEU A 30 -4.25 -4.75 4.39
N VAL A 31 -5.12 -3.79 4.09
CA VAL A 31 -4.87 -2.82 3.02
C VAL A 31 -4.80 -1.43 3.63
N TYR A 32 -3.77 -0.68 3.24
CA TYR A 32 -3.61 0.73 3.62
C TYR A 32 -3.70 1.60 2.38
N ASN A 33 -4.64 2.55 2.36
CA ASN A 33 -4.83 3.47 1.26
C ASN A 33 -4.11 4.79 1.55
N GLY A 34 -3.19 5.17 0.67
CA GLY A 34 -2.38 6.36 0.85
C GLY A 34 -2.43 7.32 -0.33
N SER A 35 -2.05 8.56 -0.05
CA SER A 35 -1.94 9.62 -1.06
C SER A 35 -0.49 10.00 -1.30
N ALA A 36 -0.17 10.24 -2.56
CA ALA A 36 1.16 10.66 -3.00
C ALA A 36 1.09 11.96 -3.81
N PHE A 37 0.26 12.88 -3.38
CA PHE A 37 0.17 14.22 -3.99
C PHE A 37 1.09 15.25 -3.32
N GLY A 38 1.67 14.91 -2.19
CA GLY A 38 2.67 15.73 -1.51
C GLY A 38 4.07 15.64 -2.14
N PRO A 39 5.07 16.26 -1.49
CA PRO A 39 6.46 16.20 -1.96
C PRO A 39 6.96 14.77 -2.16
N GLY A 40 7.69 14.55 -3.23
CA GLY A 40 8.22 13.24 -3.59
C GLY A 40 7.25 12.38 -4.40
N GLY A 41 5.95 12.63 -4.35
CA GLY A 41 4.96 11.89 -5.13
C GLY A 41 4.98 10.38 -4.88
N LEU A 42 4.77 9.60 -5.94
CA LEU A 42 4.74 8.13 -5.88
C LEU A 42 6.07 7.48 -5.52
N LYS A 43 7.17 8.23 -5.47
CA LYS A 43 8.43 7.73 -4.90
C LYS A 43 8.27 7.33 -3.42
N ARG A 44 7.24 7.84 -2.76
CA ARG A 44 6.87 7.46 -1.38
C ARG A 44 6.64 5.95 -1.23
N VAL A 45 6.18 5.28 -2.29
CA VAL A 45 5.98 3.83 -2.27
C VAL A 45 7.30 3.09 -2.02
N PHE A 46 8.40 3.57 -2.61
CA PHE A 46 9.73 2.98 -2.35
C PHE A 46 10.10 3.09 -0.87
N ARG A 47 9.76 4.21 -0.23
CA ARG A 47 10.00 4.40 1.19
C ARG A 47 9.25 3.35 2.03
N HIS A 48 8.03 3.01 1.66
CA HIS A 48 7.26 2.00 2.38
C HIS A 48 7.90 0.61 2.30
N PHE A 49 8.54 0.26 1.19
CA PHE A 49 9.27 -1.00 1.07
C PHE A 49 10.61 -1.00 1.79
N SER A 50 11.18 0.16 2.08
CA SER A 50 12.46 0.28 2.75
C SER A 50 12.35 -0.09 4.23
N THR A 51 13.30 -0.87 4.75
CA THR A 51 13.39 -1.20 6.16
C THR A 51 14.19 -0.15 6.95
N ASP A 52 14.96 0.69 6.26
CA ASP A 52 15.80 1.72 6.86
C ASP A 52 15.10 3.08 6.76
N LYS A 53 14.17 3.32 7.67
CA LYS A 53 13.41 4.57 7.70
C LYS A 53 13.05 4.95 9.13
N LYS A 54 12.88 6.25 9.37
CA LYS A 54 12.37 6.76 10.65
C LYS A 54 10.86 6.60 10.71
N ILE A 55 10.36 6.24 11.89
CA ILE A 55 8.92 6.20 12.14
C ILE A 55 8.37 7.62 12.11
N HIS A 56 7.41 7.88 11.25
CA HIS A 56 6.80 9.20 11.09
C HIS A 56 5.27 9.14 11.03
N TRP A 57 4.72 8.17 10.26
CA TRP A 57 3.27 7.98 10.11
C TRP A 57 2.79 6.70 10.79
N HIS A 58 1.47 6.60 11.03
CA HIS A 58 0.88 5.38 11.59
C HIS A 58 1.31 4.12 10.82
N ILE A 59 1.34 4.20 9.49
CA ILE A 59 1.74 3.09 8.64
C ILE A 59 3.17 2.61 8.91
N ASP A 60 4.07 3.48 9.31
CA ASP A 60 5.45 3.11 9.60
C ASP A 60 5.54 2.13 10.77
N TYR A 61 4.72 2.33 11.81
CA TYR A 61 4.64 1.39 12.94
C TYR A 61 4.21 -0.01 12.47
N LEU A 62 3.18 -0.03 11.62
CA LEU A 62 2.64 -1.29 11.10
C LEU A 62 3.69 -2.03 10.24
N LEU A 63 4.40 -1.31 9.39
CA LEU A 63 5.37 -1.91 8.47
C LEU A 63 6.63 -2.44 9.18
N GLU A 64 6.88 -2.04 10.43
CA GLU A 64 7.96 -2.65 11.23
C GLU A 64 7.63 -4.09 11.63
N LYS A 65 6.35 -4.40 11.85
CA LYS A 65 5.90 -5.70 12.37
C LYS A 65 5.20 -6.56 11.33
N GLY A 66 4.50 -5.95 10.38
CA GLY A 66 3.85 -6.64 9.28
C GLY A 66 4.77 -6.81 8.09
N GLU A 67 4.30 -7.52 7.07
CA GLU A 67 5.06 -7.75 5.84
C GLU A 67 4.36 -7.09 4.65
N LEU A 68 4.99 -6.06 4.08
CA LEU A 68 4.50 -5.44 2.86
C LEU A 68 4.67 -6.39 1.68
N GLN A 69 3.57 -6.78 1.06
CA GLN A 69 3.54 -7.74 -0.05
C GLN A 69 3.59 -7.05 -1.40
N ALA A 70 2.76 -6.01 -1.56
CA ALA A 70 2.64 -5.30 -2.83
C ALA A 70 2.04 -3.92 -2.62
N ALA A 71 2.30 -3.03 -3.57
CA ALA A 71 1.63 -1.74 -3.69
C ALA A 71 0.85 -1.71 -5.00
N LEU A 72 -0.43 -1.35 -4.91
CA LEU A 72 -1.29 -1.10 -6.05
C LEU A 72 -1.30 0.41 -6.27
N ILE A 73 -0.85 0.86 -7.43
CA ILE A 73 -0.53 2.27 -7.68
C ILE A 73 -1.45 2.85 -8.73
N PHE A 74 -2.02 4.01 -8.45
CA PHE A 74 -2.93 4.74 -9.33
C PHE A 74 -2.28 6.06 -9.74
N PRO A 75 -1.47 6.07 -10.83
CA PRO A 75 -0.81 7.30 -11.28
C PRO A 75 -1.82 8.39 -11.65
N GLU A 76 -1.56 9.62 -11.17
CA GLU A 76 -2.33 10.82 -11.47
C GLU A 76 -3.80 10.80 -10.99
N LYS A 77 -4.17 9.85 -10.14
CA LYS A 77 -5.53 9.76 -9.59
C LYS A 77 -5.53 9.96 -8.08
N ASP A 78 -6.45 10.78 -7.58
CA ASP A 78 -6.64 11.06 -6.16
C ASP A 78 -7.79 10.18 -5.64
N LEU A 79 -7.46 8.97 -5.20
CA LEU A 79 -8.42 7.94 -4.82
C LEU A 79 -8.36 7.53 -3.34
N GLU A 80 -7.54 8.18 -2.53
CA GLU A 80 -7.32 7.76 -1.13
C GLU A 80 -8.62 7.59 -0.35
N CYS A 81 -9.47 8.61 -0.36
CA CYS A 81 -10.74 8.56 0.36
C CYS A 81 -11.80 7.71 -0.36
N GLU A 82 -11.83 7.73 -1.70
CA GLU A 82 -12.77 6.89 -2.45
C GLU A 82 -12.50 5.41 -2.22
N LEU A 83 -11.24 4.99 -2.23
CA LEU A 83 -10.86 3.63 -1.90
C LEU A 83 -11.31 3.26 -0.49
N SER A 84 -11.02 4.13 0.48
CA SER A 84 -11.35 3.89 1.88
C SER A 84 -12.85 3.84 2.13
N ASP A 85 -13.62 4.71 1.47
CA ASP A 85 -15.09 4.75 1.62
C ASP A 85 -15.78 3.48 1.10
N ASN A 86 -15.12 2.71 0.26
CA ASN A 86 -15.65 1.50 -0.36
C ASN A 86 -15.14 0.20 0.28
N MET A 87 -14.49 0.27 1.43
CA MET A 87 -13.94 -0.90 2.11
C MET A 87 -14.60 -1.12 3.47
N ASN A 88 -14.60 -2.37 3.92
CA ASN A 88 -15.19 -2.80 5.19
C ASN A 88 -14.10 -3.20 6.19
N ASP A 89 -14.50 -3.38 7.45
CA ASP A 89 -13.62 -3.76 8.55
C ASP A 89 -12.46 -2.78 8.79
N PRO A 90 -12.79 -1.50 9.05
CA PRO A 90 -11.76 -0.49 9.31
C PRO A 90 -11.06 -0.71 10.65
N VAL A 91 -9.79 -0.33 10.67
CA VAL A 91 -9.04 -0.14 11.92
C VAL A 91 -9.21 1.34 12.28
N ASP A 92 -10.08 1.63 13.22
CA ASP A 92 -10.54 2.99 13.51
C ASP A 92 -9.41 3.98 13.78
N GLY A 93 -9.51 5.15 13.14
CA GLY A 93 -8.58 6.26 13.33
C GLY A 93 -7.22 6.09 12.66
N PHE A 94 -6.98 4.98 11.97
CA PHE A 94 -5.68 4.72 11.39
C PHE A 94 -5.45 5.52 10.11
N GLY A 95 -4.44 6.41 10.14
CA GLY A 95 -4.01 7.17 8.96
C GLY A 95 -4.95 8.26 8.48
N SER A 96 -6.02 8.57 9.22
CA SER A 96 -7.08 9.48 8.79
C SER A 96 -7.10 10.83 9.52
N SER A 97 -5.97 11.25 10.10
CA SER A 97 -5.89 12.51 10.84
C SER A 97 -6.11 13.76 9.97
N ASP A 98 -5.81 13.68 8.68
CA ASP A 98 -5.87 14.79 7.74
C ASP A 98 -7.12 14.80 6.85
N CYS A 99 -8.07 13.89 7.10
CA CYS A 99 -9.29 13.81 6.30
C CYS A 99 -10.48 13.37 7.14
N LYS A 100 -11.65 13.29 6.51
CA LYS A 100 -12.91 12.91 7.17
C LYS A 100 -13.15 11.40 7.17
N CYS A 101 -12.25 10.61 6.61
CA CYS A 101 -12.39 9.15 6.59
C CYS A 101 -12.25 8.59 8.00
N ASN A 102 -13.03 7.55 8.31
CA ASN A 102 -12.94 6.87 9.59
C ASN A 102 -11.60 6.14 9.74
N SER A 103 -11.08 5.62 8.65
CA SER A 103 -9.79 4.92 8.62
C SER A 103 -9.26 4.85 7.19
N HIS A 104 -7.96 4.65 7.06
CA HIS A 104 -7.32 4.28 5.79
C HIS A 104 -6.76 2.86 5.84
N LEU A 105 -7.02 2.12 6.92
CA LEU A 105 -6.56 0.74 7.09
C LEU A 105 -7.74 -0.20 7.29
N PHE A 106 -7.79 -1.29 6.52
CA PHE A 106 -8.91 -2.23 6.50
C PHE A 106 -8.41 -3.67 6.55
N GLN A 107 -9.16 -4.56 7.21
CA GLN A 107 -8.83 -5.97 7.33
C GLN A 107 -9.46 -6.80 6.21
N PHE A 108 -8.70 -7.76 5.68
CA PHE A 108 -9.13 -8.65 4.60
C PHE A 108 -8.66 -10.08 4.86
N GLU A 109 -9.38 -11.04 4.29
CA GLU A 109 -9.06 -12.47 4.46
C GLU A 109 -7.85 -12.92 3.66
N SER A 110 -7.61 -12.32 2.48
CA SER A 110 -6.56 -12.78 1.56
C SER A 110 -6.03 -11.66 0.69
N PHE A 111 -4.87 -11.91 0.07
CA PHE A 111 -4.30 -11.02 -0.94
C PHE A 111 -5.29 -10.87 -2.12
N GLU A 112 -5.86 -11.98 -2.57
CA GLU A 112 -6.78 -12.00 -3.70
C GLU A 112 -8.04 -11.17 -3.42
N SER A 113 -8.57 -11.23 -2.20
CA SER A 113 -9.75 -10.44 -1.85
C SER A 113 -9.47 -8.94 -1.88
N ILE A 114 -8.28 -8.51 -1.47
CA ILE A 114 -7.86 -7.11 -1.59
C ILE A 114 -7.76 -6.72 -3.06
N PHE A 115 -7.04 -7.52 -3.84
CA PHE A 115 -6.80 -7.25 -5.26
C PHE A 115 -8.11 -7.11 -6.02
N GLN A 116 -9.05 -8.03 -5.79
CA GLN A 116 -10.38 -7.99 -6.41
C GLN A 116 -11.17 -6.77 -5.99
N LYS A 117 -11.14 -6.42 -4.69
CA LYS A 117 -11.86 -5.25 -4.20
C LYS A 117 -11.33 -3.96 -4.81
N VAL A 118 -10.02 -3.78 -4.81
CA VAL A 118 -9.38 -2.58 -5.37
C VAL A 118 -9.64 -2.50 -6.87
N SER A 119 -9.52 -3.62 -7.59
CA SER A 119 -9.82 -3.67 -9.02
C SER A 119 -11.27 -3.31 -9.35
N SER A 120 -12.20 -3.64 -8.45
CA SER A 120 -13.62 -3.28 -8.63
C SER A 120 -13.87 -1.79 -8.50
N ILE A 121 -13.03 -1.07 -7.76
CA ILE A 121 -13.12 0.37 -7.57
C ILE A 121 -12.46 1.08 -8.76
N ASP A 122 -11.23 0.69 -9.09
CA ASP A 122 -10.51 1.20 -10.26
C ASP A 122 -9.50 0.14 -10.71
N SER A 123 -9.73 -0.42 -11.89
CA SER A 123 -8.88 -1.49 -12.44
C SER A 123 -7.64 -0.97 -13.15
N ASP A 124 -7.55 0.34 -13.38
CA ASP A 124 -6.41 0.95 -14.06
C ASP A 124 -5.30 1.29 -13.06
N MET A 125 -4.62 0.25 -12.60
CA MET A 125 -3.56 0.35 -11.61
C MET A 125 -2.32 -0.39 -12.05
N LYS A 126 -1.17 0.05 -11.52
CA LYS A 126 0.11 -0.63 -11.68
C LYS A 126 0.48 -1.34 -10.37
N VAL A 127 1.26 -2.41 -10.48
CA VAL A 127 1.60 -3.24 -9.32
C VAL A 127 3.10 -3.29 -9.11
N MET A 128 3.55 -2.92 -7.91
CA MET A 128 4.91 -3.13 -7.44
C MET A 128 4.88 -4.17 -6.32
N ASP A 129 5.45 -5.34 -6.57
CA ASP A 129 5.62 -6.35 -5.53
C ASP A 129 7.01 -6.27 -4.90
N ARG A 130 7.25 -7.09 -3.88
CA ARG A 130 8.51 -7.12 -3.17
C ARG A 130 9.67 -7.52 -4.09
N ASP A 131 9.47 -8.45 -5.01
CA ASP A 131 10.52 -8.89 -5.93
C ASP A 131 11.01 -7.75 -6.83
N ARG A 132 10.08 -6.95 -7.35
CA ARG A 132 10.44 -5.80 -8.18
C ARG A 132 11.19 -4.74 -7.38
N TYR A 133 10.77 -4.50 -6.14
CA TYR A 133 11.49 -3.58 -5.26
C TYR A 133 12.91 -4.08 -4.97
N GLN A 134 13.08 -5.39 -4.69
CA GLN A 134 14.40 -5.95 -4.40
C GLN A 134 15.34 -5.86 -5.61
N LYS A 135 14.84 -6.10 -6.80
CA LYS A 135 15.63 -5.93 -8.04
C LYS A 135 16.10 -4.49 -8.20
N TYR A 136 15.23 -3.53 -7.95
CA TYR A 136 15.59 -2.13 -7.96
C TYR A 136 16.68 -1.83 -6.91
N LYS A 137 16.47 -2.28 -5.67
CA LYS A 137 17.39 -2.02 -4.56
C LYS A 137 18.76 -2.64 -4.78
N ASN A 138 18.83 -3.83 -5.39
CA ASN A 138 20.09 -4.54 -5.66
C ASN A 138 20.87 -3.96 -6.84
N GLY A 139 20.38 -2.90 -7.46
CA GLY A 139 21.05 -2.27 -8.58
C GLY A 139 21.00 -3.05 -9.88
N GLU A 140 20.11 -4.03 -9.99
CA GLU A 140 19.89 -4.78 -11.23
C GLU A 140 19.28 -3.90 -12.32
N SER A 141 18.65 -2.80 -11.89
CA SER A 141 18.19 -1.72 -12.76
C SER A 141 18.87 -0.44 -12.30
N GLN A 142 19.62 0.21 -13.17
CA GLN A 142 20.20 1.52 -12.91
C GLN A 142 19.20 2.65 -13.19
N GLU A 143 17.93 2.32 -13.29
CA GLU A 143 16.88 3.26 -13.63
C GLU A 143 16.48 4.13 -12.46
N SER A 144 15.99 5.33 -12.77
CA SER A 144 15.40 6.20 -11.76
C SER A 144 14.11 5.59 -11.21
N LYS A 145 13.71 6.00 -10.01
CA LYS A 145 12.44 5.56 -9.42
C LYS A 145 11.25 5.82 -10.34
N ASN A 146 11.24 6.98 -11.04
CA ASN A 146 10.16 7.29 -11.97
C ASN A 146 10.11 6.32 -13.15
N ASN A 147 11.26 5.91 -13.68
CA ASN A 147 11.29 4.93 -14.76
C ASN A 147 10.81 3.56 -14.29
N VAL A 148 11.21 3.15 -13.08
CA VAL A 148 10.71 1.90 -12.49
C VAL A 148 9.19 1.95 -12.37
N LEU A 149 8.63 3.05 -11.86
CA LEU A 149 7.18 3.22 -11.73
C LEU A 149 6.45 3.11 -13.07
N ARG A 150 7.03 3.69 -14.15
CA ARG A 150 6.43 3.62 -15.50
C ARG A 150 6.44 2.23 -16.10
N GLN A 151 7.39 1.39 -15.72
CA GLN A 151 7.57 0.05 -16.26
C GLN A 151 6.85 -1.04 -15.47
N LEU A 152 6.20 -0.69 -14.36
CA LEU A 152 5.44 -1.66 -13.57
C LEU A 152 4.32 -2.28 -14.41
N PRO A 153 4.03 -3.58 -14.21
CA PRO A 153 2.93 -4.21 -14.91
C PRO A 153 1.59 -3.61 -14.49
N ASP A 154 0.64 -3.58 -15.41
CA ASP A 154 -0.73 -3.27 -15.06
C ASP A 154 -1.36 -4.45 -14.30
N SER A 155 -2.58 -4.25 -13.77
CA SER A 155 -3.26 -5.24 -12.96
C SER A 155 -3.50 -6.56 -13.70
N ASN A 156 -3.87 -6.50 -14.98
CA ASN A 156 -4.13 -7.70 -15.77
C ASN A 156 -2.87 -8.52 -16.00
N THR A 157 -1.78 -7.87 -16.39
CA THR A 157 -0.49 -8.53 -16.61
C THR A 157 0.03 -9.17 -15.32
N TYR A 158 -0.08 -8.45 -14.22
CA TYR A 158 0.35 -8.94 -12.92
C TYR A 158 -0.46 -10.16 -12.47
N GLU A 159 -1.79 -10.09 -12.59
CA GLU A 159 -2.68 -11.18 -12.22
C GLU A 159 -2.38 -12.45 -13.01
N LYS A 160 -2.18 -12.33 -14.31
CA LYS A 160 -1.80 -13.46 -15.17
C LYS A 160 -0.47 -14.08 -14.74
N SER A 161 0.53 -13.26 -14.43
CA SER A 161 1.84 -13.77 -14.01
C SER A 161 1.78 -14.47 -12.65
N ARG A 162 0.90 -13.99 -11.75
CA ARG A 162 0.74 -14.56 -10.43
C ARG A 162 0.01 -15.90 -10.42
N ASN A 163 -0.90 -16.12 -11.38
CA ASN A 163 -1.69 -17.35 -11.50
C ASN A 163 -0.99 -18.47 -12.28
N LEU A 164 0.24 -18.24 -12.70
CA LEU A 164 1.04 -19.25 -13.40
C LEU A 164 1.72 -20.21 -12.43
#